data_2aa372e5a32fe5418c664d764ba166d9
#
_entry.id   2aa372e5a32fe5418c664d764ba166d9
#
_cell.length_a   1.000
_cell.length_b   1.000
_cell.length_c   1.000
_cell.angle_alpha   90.00
_cell.angle_beta   90.00
_cell.angle_gamma   90.00
#
_symmetry.space_group_name_H-M   'P 1'
#
loop_
_entity.id
_entity.type
_entity.pdbx_description
1 polymer ?
#
loop_
_entity_poly.entity_id
_entity_poly.type
_entity_poly.pdbx_seq_one_letter_code
_entity_poly.pdbx_strand_id
1 'polypeptide(L)'
;YLQHSFPVQLYEPFTDGEGNLSSRPVFRDGQPVESREALARRNEMLEQLGSLPPVPGALDQIVQRFRTDLVAEVTGRSRRIVRKGEGASARLAVENRAPSANLAETSAFMDDQKRILIFSDAGGTGRSYHADLSVRNQRLRVHYLLEPGWKADAAIQGLGRTNRTNQAQPPLFRPIATDVKAEKRFLSTIARRLDTLGAITRGQRQTGGQGLFRPEDNLESAYARDALRQLYLPIVRGKVEGCSLERFETATGLK
;
A
#
# COMPACT_ATOMS: atom_id res chain seq x y z
N TYR A 1 -11.57 4.91 -8.54
CA TYR A 1 -12.29 6.02 -7.91
C TYR A 1 -12.91 6.97 -8.94
N LEU A 2 -12.13 7.60 -9.82
CA LEU A 2 -12.63 8.57 -10.80
C LEU A 2 -13.77 8.03 -11.68
N GLN A 3 -13.72 6.78 -12.11
CA GLN A 3 -14.73 6.18 -12.95
C GLN A 3 -16.04 5.87 -12.22
N HIS A 4 -15.95 5.47 -10.95
CA HIS A 4 -17.10 4.87 -10.25
C HIS A 4 -17.59 5.65 -9.04
N SER A 5 -16.75 6.52 -8.48
CA SER A 5 -17.04 7.19 -7.19
C SER A 5 -16.80 8.69 -7.21
N PHE A 6 -16.43 9.27 -8.37
CA PHE A 6 -16.27 10.72 -8.47
C PHE A 6 -17.66 11.40 -8.36
N PRO A 7 -17.83 12.39 -7.47
CA PRO A 7 -19.13 13.02 -7.24
C PRO A 7 -19.53 13.92 -8.42
N VAL A 8 -20.43 13.42 -9.26
CA VAL A 8 -20.92 14.14 -10.45
C VAL A 8 -22.34 14.68 -10.29
N GLN A 9 -23.03 14.36 -9.21
CA GLN A 9 -24.40 14.82 -8.99
C GLN A 9 -24.44 16.34 -8.81
N LEU A 10 -25.42 16.98 -9.45
CA LEU A 10 -25.69 18.42 -9.29
C LEU A 10 -26.39 18.65 -7.95
N TYR A 11 -25.91 19.67 -7.24
CA TYR A 11 -26.52 20.17 -6.01
C TYR A 11 -26.93 21.63 -6.21
N GLU A 12 -28.06 22.00 -5.65
CA GLU A 12 -28.51 23.40 -5.60
C GLU A 12 -28.51 23.91 -4.16
N PRO A 13 -28.14 25.20 -3.96
CA PRO A 13 -28.22 25.81 -2.66
C PRO A 13 -29.68 26.01 -2.25
N PHE A 14 -29.98 25.77 -0.97
CA PHE A 14 -31.27 26.13 -0.39
C PHE A 14 -31.06 26.62 1.05
N THR A 15 -32.04 27.39 1.53
CA THR A 15 -32.03 27.84 2.93
C THR A 15 -33.02 26.95 3.70
N ASP A 16 -32.57 26.33 4.78
CA ASP A 16 -33.42 25.51 5.64
C ASP A 16 -34.40 26.34 6.46
N GLY A 17 -35.32 25.66 7.17
CA GLY A 17 -36.33 26.32 7.99
C GLY A 17 -35.78 27.16 9.17
N GLU A 18 -34.51 27.03 9.47
CA GLU A 18 -33.80 27.79 10.51
C GLU A 18 -32.96 28.94 9.95
N GLY A 19 -32.99 29.15 8.62
CA GLY A 19 -32.26 30.21 7.95
C GLY A 19 -30.80 29.86 7.61
N ASN A 20 -30.38 28.59 7.76
CA ASN A 20 -29.04 28.19 7.41
C ASN A 20 -28.92 27.84 5.92
N LEU A 21 -27.81 28.24 5.30
CA LEU A 21 -27.51 27.87 3.92
C LEU A 21 -27.10 26.39 3.87
N SER A 22 -27.79 25.60 3.07
CA SER A 22 -27.52 24.19 2.81
C SER A 22 -27.52 23.90 1.32
N SER A 23 -27.26 22.67 0.92
CA SER A 23 -27.37 22.23 -0.48
C SER A 23 -28.09 20.90 -0.56
N ARG A 24 -28.95 20.76 -1.57
CA ARG A 24 -29.70 19.52 -1.82
C ARG A 24 -29.43 18.98 -3.21
N PRO A 25 -29.45 17.65 -3.38
CA PRO A 25 -29.28 17.02 -4.68
C PRO A 25 -30.45 17.36 -5.61
N VAL A 26 -30.15 17.64 -6.88
CA VAL A 26 -31.15 17.90 -7.92
C VAL A 26 -31.55 16.63 -8.59
N PHE A 27 -32.89 16.39 -8.68
CA PHE A 27 -33.50 15.30 -9.42
C PHE A 27 -34.38 15.82 -10.53
N ARG A 28 -34.43 15.09 -11.65
CA ARG A 28 -35.36 15.32 -12.74
C ARG A 28 -36.00 13.97 -13.13
N ASP A 29 -37.32 13.89 -13.11
CA ASP A 29 -38.04 12.64 -13.38
C ASP A 29 -37.61 11.46 -12.52
N GLY A 30 -37.25 11.73 -11.23
CA GLY A 30 -36.79 10.73 -10.29
C GLY A 30 -35.31 10.28 -10.48
N GLN A 31 -34.62 10.84 -11.48
CA GLN A 31 -33.21 10.55 -11.75
C GLN A 31 -32.31 11.68 -11.24
N PRO A 32 -31.13 11.35 -10.67
CA PRO A 32 -30.19 12.37 -10.25
C PRO A 32 -29.65 13.14 -11.47
N VAL A 33 -29.64 14.46 -11.36
CA VAL A 33 -29.07 15.33 -12.40
C VAL A 33 -27.55 15.43 -12.20
N GLU A 34 -26.79 15.18 -13.26
CA GLU A 34 -25.34 15.31 -13.23
C GLU A 34 -24.89 16.74 -13.55
N SER A 35 -23.89 17.23 -12.83
CA SER A 35 -23.24 18.50 -13.10
C SER A 35 -22.34 18.36 -14.32
N ARG A 36 -22.56 19.19 -15.33
CA ARG A 36 -21.71 19.25 -16.53
C ARG A 36 -20.26 19.60 -16.20
N GLU A 37 -20.06 20.49 -15.24
CA GLU A 37 -18.73 20.91 -14.80
C GLU A 37 -18.02 19.76 -14.08
N ALA A 38 -18.69 19.05 -13.17
CA ALA A 38 -18.12 17.91 -12.47
C ALA A 38 -17.78 16.75 -13.43
N LEU A 39 -18.64 16.50 -14.44
CA LEU A 39 -18.37 15.54 -15.50
C LEU A 39 -17.14 15.93 -16.34
N ALA A 40 -17.07 17.20 -16.77
CA ALA A 40 -15.93 17.71 -17.52
C ALA A 40 -14.64 17.55 -16.71
N ARG A 41 -14.66 17.92 -15.43
CA ARG A 41 -13.53 17.77 -14.52
C ARG A 41 -13.09 16.33 -14.36
N ARG A 42 -14.05 15.41 -14.14
CA ARG A 42 -13.76 13.98 -14.06
C ARG A 42 -13.09 13.46 -15.34
N ASN A 43 -13.64 13.83 -16.49
CA ASN A 43 -13.12 13.38 -17.78
C ASN A 43 -11.72 13.93 -18.05
N GLU A 44 -11.47 15.19 -17.74
CA GLU A 44 -10.13 15.80 -17.82
C GLU A 44 -9.13 15.04 -16.96
N MET A 45 -9.48 14.72 -15.71
CA MET A 45 -8.63 13.93 -14.80
C MET A 45 -8.37 12.52 -15.32
N LEU A 46 -9.38 11.87 -15.92
CA LEU A 46 -9.21 10.55 -16.54
C LEU A 46 -8.28 10.60 -17.74
N GLU A 47 -8.39 11.63 -18.57
CA GLU A 47 -7.50 11.84 -19.72
C GLU A 47 -6.05 12.11 -19.27
N GLN A 48 -5.87 12.98 -18.27
CA GLN A 48 -4.56 13.24 -17.66
C GLN A 48 -3.92 11.97 -17.12
N LEU A 49 -4.68 11.15 -16.38
CA LEU A 49 -4.19 9.86 -15.87
C LEU A 49 -3.86 8.88 -17.01
N GLY A 50 -4.70 8.84 -18.07
CA GLY A 50 -4.47 7.99 -19.23
C GLY A 50 -3.22 8.39 -20.04
N SER A 51 -2.81 9.65 -19.99
CA SER A 51 -1.61 10.16 -20.65
C SER A 51 -0.31 9.88 -19.88
N LEU A 52 -0.40 9.49 -18.60
CA LEU A 52 0.79 9.16 -17.82
C LEU A 52 1.44 7.88 -18.34
N PRO A 53 2.78 7.83 -18.39
CA PRO A 53 3.48 6.60 -18.73
C PRO A 53 3.16 5.52 -17.71
N PRO A 54 3.00 4.26 -18.13
CA PRO A 54 2.73 3.16 -17.21
C PRO A 54 3.87 3.01 -16.21
N VAL A 55 3.53 3.01 -14.91
CA VAL A 55 4.49 2.75 -13.84
C VAL A 55 4.65 1.24 -13.69
N PRO A 56 5.82 0.68 -14.00
CA PRO A 56 6.05 -0.74 -13.81
C PRO A 56 6.01 -1.09 -12.32
N GLY A 57 5.33 -2.18 -11.98
CA GLY A 57 5.26 -2.66 -10.60
C GLY A 57 6.64 -3.00 -10.03
N ALA A 58 6.84 -2.75 -8.74
CA ALA A 58 8.12 -3.01 -8.06
C ALA A 58 8.60 -4.45 -8.24
N LEU A 59 7.69 -5.41 -8.19
CA LEU A 59 7.98 -6.83 -8.38
C LEU A 59 8.55 -7.12 -9.77
N ASP A 60 7.97 -6.55 -10.84
CA ASP A 60 8.46 -6.74 -12.19
C ASP A 60 9.81 -6.05 -12.41
N GLN A 61 10.01 -4.87 -11.81
CA GLN A 61 11.31 -4.18 -11.86
C GLN A 61 12.41 -5.01 -11.21
N ILE A 62 12.16 -5.61 -10.05
CA ILE A 62 13.14 -6.47 -9.37
C ILE A 62 13.46 -7.70 -10.23
N VAL A 63 12.43 -8.39 -10.76
CA VAL A 63 12.62 -9.57 -11.61
C VAL A 63 13.37 -9.21 -12.89
N GLN A 64 13.08 -8.07 -13.51
CA GLN A 64 13.79 -7.62 -14.73
C GLN A 64 15.23 -7.20 -14.44
N ARG A 65 15.48 -6.57 -13.30
CA ARG A 65 16.82 -6.10 -12.90
C ARG A 65 17.76 -7.23 -12.54
N PHE A 66 17.28 -8.19 -11.73
CA PHE A 66 18.12 -9.25 -11.17
C PHE A 66 17.98 -10.59 -11.89
N ARG A 67 17.01 -10.70 -12.79
CA ARG A 67 16.70 -11.90 -13.59
C ARG A 67 16.17 -13.08 -12.74
N THR A 68 15.56 -14.02 -13.41
CA THR A 68 14.90 -15.18 -12.77
C THR A 68 15.87 -16.24 -12.27
N ASP A 69 17.12 -16.18 -12.68
CA ASP A 69 18.21 -17.02 -12.17
C ASP A 69 18.63 -16.64 -10.74
N LEU A 70 18.52 -15.36 -10.37
CA LEU A 70 18.85 -14.87 -9.04
C LEU A 70 17.63 -14.66 -8.15
N VAL A 71 16.45 -14.44 -8.74
CA VAL A 71 15.22 -14.12 -8.03
C VAL A 71 14.32 -15.33 -7.92
N ALA A 72 14.03 -15.74 -6.69
CA ALA A 72 12.95 -16.66 -6.36
C ALA A 72 11.66 -15.88 -6.11
N GLU A 73 10.59 -16.23 -6.76
CA GLU A 73 9.30 -15.56 -6.59
C GLU A 73 8.25 -16.53 -6.02
N VAL A 74 7.69 -16.18 -4.86
CA VAL A 74 6.66 -16.94 -4.16
C VAL A 74 5.44 -16.04 -3.94
N THR A 75 4.65 -15.88 -4.99
CA THR A 75 3.48 -15.01 -5.03
C THR A 75 2.26 -15.74 -5.58
N GLY A 76 1.08 -15.14 -5.47
CA GLY A 76 -0.17 -15.69 -6.03
C GLY A 76 -0.36 -15.43 -7.53
N ARG A 77 0.53 -14.69 -8.21
CA ARG A 77 0.33 -14.37 -9.62
C ARG A 77 0.68 -15.56 -10.54
N SER A 78 -0.15 -15.76 -11.55
CA SER A 78 0.03 -16.81 -12.58
C SER A 78 0.86 -16.36 -13.80
N ARG A 79 1.14 -15.07 -13.92
CA ARG A 79 1.90 -14.49 -15.03
C ARG A 79 2.88 -13.44 -14.52
N ARG A 80 4.03 -13.32 -15.18
CA ARG A 80 5.01 -12.26 -14.90
C ARG A 80 5.64 -11.76 -16.18
N ILE A 81 6.15 -10.54 -16.15
CA ILE A 81 6.91 -9.97 -17.27
C ILE A 81 8.40 -10.18 -17.00
N VAL A 82 9.06 -10.91 -17.86
CA VAL A 82 10.49 -11.21 -17.76
C VAL A 82 11.24 -10.65 -18.94
N ARG A 83 12.51 -10.33 -18.73
CA ARG A 83 13.41 -9.94 -19.81
C ARG A 83 14.09 -11.18 -20.38
N LYS A 84 13.86 -11.47 -21.66
CA LYS A 84 14.50 -12.57 -22.41
C LYS A 84 15.52 -12.00 -23.40
N GLY A 85 16.64 -12.68 -23.55
CA GLY A 85 17.75 -12.26 -24.39
C GLY A 85 18.72 -11.33 -23.68
N GLU A 86 19.81 -10.99 -24.37
CA GLU A 86 20.87 -10.12 -23.86
C GLU A 86 21.20 -9.01 -24.86
N GLY A 87 21.76 -7.91 -24.36
CA GLY A 87 22.15 -6.76 -25.17
C GLY A 87 20.99 -6.21 -26.00
N ALA A 88 21.23 -5.98 -27.29
CA ALA A 88 20.26 -5.42 -28.23
C ALA A 88 19.10 -6.38 -28.58
N SER A 89 19.23 -7.67 -28.30
CA SER A 89 18.18 -8.68 -28.54
C SER A 89 17.24 -8.85 -27.31
N ALA A 90 17.50 -8.13 -26.23
CA ALA A 90 16.70 -8.21 -25.03
C ALA A 90 15.28 -7.69 -25.26
N ARG A 91 14.28 -8.51 -24.99
CA ARG A 91 12.86 -8.16 -25.09
C ARG A 91 12.10 -8.57 -23.84
N LEU A 92 11.04 -7.83 -23.55
CA LEU A 92 10.09 -8.20 -22.50
C LEU A 92 9.14 -9.28 -23.05
N ALA A 93 8.90 -10.31 -22.26
CA ALA A 93 7.99 -11.39 -22.60
C ALA A 93 7.15 -11.77 -21.38
N VAL A 94 5.89 -12.13 -21.63
CA VAL A 94 5.01 -12.69 -20.60
C VAL A 94 5.40 -14.16 -20.39
N GLU A 95 5.62 -14.53 -19.14
CA GLU A 95 5.89 -15.90 -18.71
C GLU A 95 4.76 -16.38 -17.81
N ASN A 96 4.21 -17.56 -18.13
CA ASN A 96 3.24 -18.21 -17.28
C ASN A 96 3.95 -18.92 -16.12
N ARG A 97 3.38 -18.85 -14.93
CA ARG A 97 3.87 -19.52 -13.74
C ARG A 97 2.88 -20.61 -13.32
N ALA A 98 3.37 -21.85 -13.29
CA ALA A 98 2.58 -22.97 -12.77
C ALA A 98 2.31 -22.80 -11.27
N PRO A 99 1.21 -23.33 -10.72
CA PRO A 99 0.94 -23.33 -9.27
C PRO A 99 2.07 -23.98 -8.44
N SER A 100 2.75 -24.97 -8.98
CA SER A 100 3.90 -25.66 -8.36
C SER A 100 5.19 -24.81 -8.34
N ALA A 101 5.27 -23.75 -9.12
CA ALA A 101 6.47 -22.90 -9.21
C ALA A 101 6.90 -22.35 -7.83
N ASN A 102 5.95 -22.02 -6.97
CA ASN A 102 6.26 -21.49 -5.64
C ASN A 102 7.05 -22.48 -4.77
N LEU A 103 6.82 -23.79 -4.92
CA LEU A 103 7.59 -24.80 -4.20
C LEU A 103 9.04 -24.85 -4.70
N ALA A 104 9.21 -24.95 -6.02
CA ALA A 104 10.53 -24.98 -6.66
C ALA A 104 11.34 -23.70 -6.34
N GLU A 105 10.72 -22.53 -6.40
CA GLU A 105 11.33 -21.26 -6.08
C GLU A 105 11.77 -21.17 -4.59
N THR A 106 10.93 -21.69 -3.68
CA THR A 106 11.27 -21.77 -2.26
C THR A 106 12.50 -22.66 -2.06
N SER A 107 12.51 -23.85 -2.65
CA SER A 107 13.65 -24.77 -2.56
C SER A 107 14.92 -24.15 -3.13
N ALA A 108 14.85 -23.54 -4.30
CA ALA A 108 16.00 -22.89 -4.92
C ALA A 108 16.60 -21.77 -4.04
N PHE A 109 15.78 -21.03 -3.31
CA PHE A 109 16.26 -20.04 -2.33
C PHE A 109 16.86 -20.70 -1.08
N MET A 110 16.20 -21.70 -0.52
CA MET A 110 16.68 -22.38 0.69
C MET A 110 17.96 -23.21 0.44
N ASP A 111 18.16 -23.68 -0.79
CA ASP A 111 19.36 -24.40 -1.25
C ASP A 111 20.50 -23.50 -1.74
N ASP A 112 20.40 -22.19 -1.55
CA ASP A 112 21.39 -21.16 -1.98
C ASP A 112 21.61 -21.10 -3.51
N GLN A 113 20.69 -21.61 -4.30
CA GLN A 113 20.72 -21.50 -5.77
C GLN A 113 20.28 -20.10 -6.22
N LYS A 114 19.32 -19.49 -5.49
CA LYS A 114 18.85 -18.12 -5.72
C LYS A 114 19.13 -17.24 -4.52
N ARG A 115 19.46 -15.97 -4.78
CA ARG A 115 19.91 -15.01 -3.77
C ARG A 115 18.84 -14.09 -3.25
N ILE A 116 17.82 -13.81 -4.04
CA ILE A 116 16.75 -12.87 -3.74
C ILE A 116 15.45 -13.66 -3.68
N LEU A 117 14.71 -13.52 -2.59
CA LEU A 117 13.38 -14.08 -2.46
C LEU A 117 12.36 -12.94 -2.40
N ILE A 118 11.35 -13.00 -3.25
CA ILE A 118 10.18 -12.14 -3.19
C ILE A 118 8.99 -13.01 -2.82
N PHE A 119 8.26 -12.62 -1.79
CA PHE A 119 7.06 -13.35 -1.41
C PHE A 119 5.92 -12.38 -1.05
N SER A 120 4.69 -12.84 -1.24
CA SER A 120 3.47 -12.18 -0.79
C SER A 120 2.67 -13.11 0.12
N ASP A 121 1.68 -12.57 0.82
CA ASP A 121 0.81 -13.37 1.70
C ASP A 121 0.15 -14.53 0.94
N ALA A 122 -0.34 -14.28 -0.29
CA ALA A 122 -1.00 -15.29 -1.12
C ALA A 122 -0.08 -16.47 -1.52
N GLY A 123 1.22 -16.21 -1.70
CA GLY A 123 2.19 -17.24 -2.10
C GLY A 123 2.94 -17.89 -0.94
N GLY A 124 3.00 -17.20 0.19
CA GLY A 124 3.88 -17.56 1.31
C GLY A 124 3.19 -18.22 2.50
N THR A 125 1.88 -18.47 2.48
CA THR A 125 1.16 -19.03 3.63
C THR A 125 1.75 -20.37 4.05
N GLY A 126 2.01 -20.53 5.36
CA GLY A 126 2.55 -21.75 5.96
C GLY A 126 4.05 -22.00 5.74
N ARG A 127 4.76 -21.12 5.04
CA ARG A 127 6.20 -21.29 4.73
C ARG A 127 7.09 -20.41 5.60
N SER A 128 8.34 -20.83 5.75
CA SER A 128 9.38 -20.08 6.47
C SER A 128 10.63 -19.97 5.60
N TYR A 129 11.30 -18.82 5.68
CA TYR A 129 12.45 -18.47 4.85
C TYR A 129 13.66 -18.03 5.68
N HIS A 130 13.64 -18.32 6.98
CA HIS A 130 14.73 -18.01 7.89
C HIS A 130 15.99 -18.84 7.57
N ALA A 131 17.13 -18.42 8.09
CA ALA A 131 18.40 -19.14 7.93
C ALA A 131 18.47 -20.32 8.91
N ASP A 132 17.59 -21.31 8.74
CA ASP A 132 17.53 -22.49 9.59
C ASP A 132 18.85 -23.27 9.50
N LEU A 133 19.30 -23.81 10.64
CA LEU A 133 20.56 -24.56 10.72
C LEU A 133 20.55 -25.86 9.89
N SER A 134 19.36 -26.38 9.56
CA SER A 134 19.18 -27.58 8.73
C SER A 134 19.23 -27.34 7.23
N VAL A 135 19.15 -26.07 6.77
CA VAL A 135 19.15 -25.75 5.34
C VAL A 135 20.52 -25.28 4.86
N ARG A 136 20.76 -25.41 3.56
CA ARG A 136 22.05 -25.01 2.97
C ARG A 136 22.27 -23.51 2.99
N ASN A 137 21.22 -22.72 2.75
CA ASN A 137 21.32 -21.27 2.73
C ASN A 137 21.24 -20.69 4.16
N GLN A 138 22.38 -20.53 4.79
CA GLN A 138 22.53 -19.91 6.13
C GLN A 138 22.99 -18.45 6.06
N ARG A 139 22.83 -17.79 4.90
CA ARG A 139 23.19 -16.37 4.75
C ARG A 139 22.32 -15.48 5.62
N LEU A 140 22.85 -14.34 6.02
CA LEU A 140 22.07 -13.29 6.69
C LEU A 140 20.85 -12.92 5.84
N ARG A 141 19.68 -13.03 6.42
CA ARG A 141 18.44 -12.57 5.78
C ARG A 141 18.31 -11.06 5.95
N VAL A 142 18.46 -10.31 4.87
CA VAL A 142 18.09 -8.89 4.84
C VAL A 142 16.68 -8.81 4.27
N HIS A 143 15.72 -8.58 5.15
CA HIS A 143 14.30 -8.56 4.81
C HIS A 143 13.83 -7.13 4.57
N TYR A 144 13.56 -6.79 3.34
CA TYR A 144 12.94 -5.53 2.97
C TYR A 144 11.42 -5.65 3.01
N LEU A 145 10.76 -4.84 3.81
CA LEU A 145 9.31 -4.68 3.79
C LEU A 145 8.98 -3.61 2.75
N LEU A 146 8.63 -4.05 1.54
CA LEU A 146 8.41 -3.16 0.39
C LEU A 146 7.02 -2.57 0.38
N GLU A 147 6.00 -3.39 0.62
CA GLU A 147 4.60 -3.00 0.67
C GLU A 147 3.99 -3.51 1.98
N PRO A 148 3.90 -2.66 3.01
CA PRO A 148 3.44 -3.08 4.34
C PRO A 148 1.95 -3.46 4.38
N GLY A 149 1.16 -3.04 3.39
CA GLY A 149 -0.28 -3.28 3.35
C GLY A 149 -1.06 -2.52 4.43
N TRP A 150 -2.35 -2.82 4.53
CA TRP A 150 -3.27 -2.14 5.44
C TRP A 150 -3.30 -2.74 6.85
N LYS A 151 -2.90 -4.00 6.99
CA LYS A 151 -2.99 -4.76 8.26
C LYS A 151 -1.59 -4.96 8.84
N ALA A 152 -1.34 -4.34 9.99
CA ALA A 152 -0.08 -4.51 10.70
C ALA A 152 0.22 -5.98 11.03
N ASP A 153 -0.81 -6.76 11.36
CA ASP A 153 -0.65 -8.18 11.69
C ASP A 153 -0.14 -9.00 10.48
N ALA A 154 -0.59 -8.69 9.26
CA ALA A 154 -0.09 -9.35 8.04
C ALA A 154 1.40 -9.03 7.80
N ALA A 155 1.80 -7.77 7.99
CA ALA A 155 3.20 -7.36 7.88
C ALA A 155 4.06 -8.06 8.94
N ILE A 156 3.59 -8.13 10.20
CA ILE A 156 4.28 -8.83 11.31
C ILE A 156 4.43 -10.33 11.00
N GLN A 157 3.37 -10.97 10.50
CA GLN A 157 3.43 -12.37 10.07
C GLN A 157 4.44 -12.57 8.94
N GLY A 158 4.51 -11.64 8.00
CA GLY A 158 5.52 -11.62 6.94
C GLY A 158 6.94 -11.54 7.49
N LEU A 159 7.20 -10.63 8.43
CA LEU A 159 8.50 -10.52 9.12
C LEU A 159 8.84 -11.82 9.88
N GLY A 160 7.86 -12.46 10.52
CA GLY A 160 8.02 -13.73 11.21
C GLY A 160 8.42 -14.90 10.31
N ARG A 161 8.28 -14.80 8.98
CA ARG A 161 8.73 -15.87 8.06
C ARG A 161 10.24 -15.95 7.92
N THR A 162 10.94 -14.88 8.18
CA THR A 162 12.42 -14.82 8.15
C THR A 162 13.06 -14.81 9.53
N ASN A 163 12.26 -14.74 10.60
CA ASN A 163 12.72 -14.76 11.98
C ASN A 163 12.03 -15.88 12.78
N ARG A 164 12.75 -16.95 13.02
CA ARG A 164 12.26 -18.12 13.76
C ARG A 164 13.34 -18.72 14.64
N THR A 165 12.93 -19.66 15.50
CA THR A 165 13.85 -20.49 16.26
C THR A 165 14.73 -21.33 15.34
N ASN A 166 15.85 -21.86 15.86
CA ASN A 166 16.79 -22.69 15.12
C ASN A 166 17.45 -22.00 13.91
N GLN A 167 17.68 -20.70 13.99
CA GLN A 167 18.32 -19.93 12.92
C GLN A 167 19.80 -19.65 13.22
N ALA A 168 20.63 -19.64 12.18
CA ALA A 168 22.06 -19.36 12.27
C ALA A 168 22.35 -17.94 12.81
N GLN A 169 21.48 -16.98 12.42
CA GLN A 169 21.57 -15.59 12.89
C GLN A 169 20.22 -14.86 12.72
N PRO A 170 19.93 -13.86 13.54
CA PRO A 170 18.73 -13.04 13.38
C PRO A 170 18.72 -12.30 12.04
N PRO A 171 17.56 -12.11 11.41
CA PRO A 171 17.44 -11.32 10.19
C PRO A 171 17.62 -9.82 10.47
N LEU A 172 18.05 -9.08 9.46
CA LEU A 172 18.02 -7.62 9.44
C LEU A 172 16.76 -7.15 8.73
N PHE A 173 15.87 -6.45 9.44
CA PHE A 173 14.66 -5.87 8.86
C PHE A 173 14.91 -4.45 8.35
N ARG A 174 14.49 -4.18 7.13
CA ARG A 174 14.59 -2.88 6.47
C ARG A 174 13.25 -2.49 5.84
N PRO A 175 12.40 -1.74 6.54
CA PRO A 175 11.21 -1.17 5.94
C PRO A 175 11.60 -0.12 4.90
N ILE A 176 10.94 -0.16 3.76
CA ILE A 176 11.10 0.83 2.68
C ILE A 176 9.99 1.86 2.83
N ALA A 177 10.35 3.13 2.85
CA ALA A 177 9.42 4.24 2.85
C ALA A 177 9.85 5.28 1.82
N THR A 178 8.88 5.85 1.13
CA THR A 178 9.07 7.05 0.30
C THR A 178 8.81 8.31 1.13
N ASP A 179 8.99 9.48 0.53
CA ASP A 179 8.62 10.75 1.15
C ASP A 179 7.11 11.01 1.16
N VAL A 180 6.33 10.10 0.58
CA VAL A 180 4.87 10.21 0.57
C VAL A 180 4.34 9.96 1.98
N LYS A 181 3.70 10.96 2.57
CA LYS A 181 3.16 10.90 3.94
C LYS A 181 2.15 9.77 4.13
N ALA A 182 1.39 9.44 3.09
CA ALA A 182 0.44 8.34 3.12
C ALA A 182 1.12 6.97 3.35
N GLU A 183 2.31 6.74 2.80
CA GLU A 183 3.08 5.52 3.06
C GLU A 183 3.66 5.48 4.47
N LYS A 184 4.20 6.61 4.96
CA LYS A 184 4.72 6.72 6.33
C LYS A 184 3.66 6.36 7.37
N ARG A 185 2.40 6.65 7.10
CA ARG A 185 1.26 6.27 7.94
C ARG A 185 1.16 4.75 8.17
N PHE A 186 1.30 3.97 7.10
CA PHE A 186 1.23 2.50 7.22
C PHE A 186 2.37 1.96 8.06
N LEU A 187 3.58 2.43 7.79
CA LEU A 187 4.76 2.02 8.55
C LEU A 187 4.68 2.43 10.01
N SER A 188 4.13 3.61 10.33
CA SER A 188 3.94 4.05 11.72
C SER A 188 2.95 3.16 12.48
N THR A 189 1.92 2.67 11.81
CA THR A 189 0.96 1.72 12.40
C THR A 189 1.61 0.37 12.70
N ILE A 190 2.45 -0.13 11.81
CA ILE A 190 3.21 -1.36 12.02
C ILE A 190 4.20 -1.19 13.16
N ALA A 191 4.95 -0.09 13.18
CA ALA A 191 5.92 0.20 14.22
C ALA A 191 5.27 0.26 15.62
N ARG A 192 4.12 0.93 15.75
CA ARG A 192 3.36 0.94 17.01
C ARG A 192 2.91 -0.45 17.45
N ARG A 193 2.42 -1.27 16.51
CA ARG A 193 2.00 -2.63 16.83
C ARG A 193 3.17 -3.48 17.31
N LEU A 194 4.34 -3.36 16.67
CA LEU A 194 5.56 -4.03 17.08
C LEU A 194 6.02 -3.56 18.46
N ASP A 195 5.92 -2.27 18.74
CA ASP A 195 6.26 -1.70 20.05
C ASP A 195 5.31 -2.21 21.15
N THR A 196 3.99 -2.20 20.89
CA THR A 196 2.97 -2.75 21.80
C THR A 196 3.20 -4.23 22.11
N LEU A 197 3.63 -5.02 21.12
CA LEU A 197 3.95 -6.43 21.32
C LEU A 197 5.30 -6.66 22.02
N GLY A 198 6.04 -5.59 22.34
CA GLY A 198 7.36 -5.68 22.96
C GLY A 198 8.42 -6.32 22.07
N ALA A 199 8.12 -6.51 20.79
CA ALA A 199 9.02 -7.16 19.85
C ALA A 199 10.26 -6.31 19.53
N ILE A 200 10.16 -4.99 19.67
CA ILE A 200 11.25 -4.03 19.43
C ILE A 200 11.93 -3.63 20.75
N THR A 201 11.22 -3.71 21.89
CA THR A 201 11.65 -3.09 23.15
C THR A 201 12.60 -3.94 24.00
N ARG A 202 12.75 -5.22 23.73
CA ARG A 202 13.70 -6.09 24.49
C ARG A 202 15.16 -5.99 24.01
N GLY A 203 15.44 -5.20 22.96
CA GLY A 203 16.78 -4.98 22.45
C GLY A 203 17.03 -3.53 22.07
N GLN A 204 17.24 -2.64 23.02
CA GLN A 204 17.57 -1.21 22.86
C GLN A 204 16.39 -0.30 22.51
N ARG A 205 15.87 0.39 23.52
CA ARG A 205 14.89 1.50 23.40
C ARG A 205 15.37 2.69 22.55
N GLN A 206 16.62 2.72 22.10
CA GLN A 206 17.21 3.88 21.44
C GLN A 206 17.34 3.79 19.92
N THR A 207 17.13 2.65 19.29
CA THR A 207 17.34 2.48 17.85
C THR A 207 16.08 2.19 17.02
N GLY A 208 14.97 1.91 17.67
CA GLY A 208 13.71 1.62 16.98
C GLY A 208 12.96 2.89 16.61
N GLY A 209 13.30 3.53 15.51
CA GLY A 209 12.45 4.55 14.92
C GLY A 209 12.79 6.01 15.20
N GLN A 210 13.92 6.34 15.78
CA GLN A 210 14.36 7.73 15.88
C GLN A 210 14.52 8.35 14.48
N GLY A 211 13.55 9.18 14.09
CA GLY A 211 13.55 9.95 12.84
C GLY A 211 12.75 9.36 11.68
N LEU A 212 12.33 8.09 11.73
CA LEU A 212 11.50 7.48 10.68
C LEU A 212 10.01 7.84 10.81
N PHE A 213 9.52 8.01 12.04
CA PHE A 213 8.13 8.31 12.32
C PHE A 213 8.03 9.52 13.23
N ARG A 214 7.36 10.53 12.75
CA ARG A 214 7.03 11.71 13.53
C ARG A 214 5.63 11.56 14.14
N PRO A 215 5.31 12.24 15.26
CA PRO A 215 3.96 12.23 15.82
C PRO A 215 2.89 12.63 14.81
N GLU A 216 3.23 13.51 13.87
CA GLU A 216 2.34 13.97 12.78
C GLU A 216 2.07 12.89 11.71
N ASP A 217 2.89 11.86 11.60
CA ASP A 217 2.65 10.72 10.71
C ASP A 217 1.62 9.74 11.30
N ASN A 218 1.22 9.93 12.55
CA ASN A 218 0.25 9.11 13.24
C ASN A 218 -1.16 9.71 13.12
N LEU A 219 -2.06 9.07 12.38
CA LEU A 219 -3.46 9.50 12.23
C LEU A 219 -4.29 9.48 13.51
N GLU A 220 -3.83 8.79 14.56
CA GLU A 220 -4.47 8.80 15.88
C GLU A 220 -3.84 9.83 16.82
N SER A 221 -2.83 10.56 16.36
CA SER A 221 -2.20 11.63 17.13
C SER A 221 -3.16 12.79 17.37
N ALA A 222 -2.87 13.61 18.37
CA ALA A 222 -3.60 14.83 18.60
C ALA A 222 -3.56 15.77 17.39
N TYR A 223 -2.41 15.84 16.70
CA TYR A 223 -2.24 16.64 15.49
C TYR A 223 -3.17 16.19 14.35
N ALA A 224 -3.31 14.90 14.13
CA ALA A 224 -4.20 14.38 13.09
C ALA A 224 -5.67 14.67 13.42
N ARG A 225 -6.06 14.55 14.67
CA ARG A 225 -7.41 14.91 15.16
C ARG A 225 -7.67 16.42 15.02
N ASP A 226 -6.70 17.24 15.35
CA ASP A 226 -6.82 18.69 15.19
C ASP A 226 -6.89 19.09 13.73
N ALA A 227 -6.08 18.49 12.86
CA ALA A 227 -6.14 18.70 11.42
C ALA A 227 -7.51 18.32 10.85
N LEU A 228 -8.06 17.17 11.25
CA LEU A 228 -9.39 16.73 10.85
C LEU A 228 -10.46 17.72 11.36
N ARG A 229 -10.37 18.16 12.61
CA ARG A 229 -11.26 19.16 13.17
C ARG A 229 -11.21 20.49 12.42
N GLN A 230 -10.01 20.96 12.06
CA GLN A 230 -9.84 22.16 11.25
C GLN A 230 -10.41 22.03 9.84
N LEU A 231 -10.38 20.83 9.25
CA LEU A 231 -11.02 20.54 7.97
C LEU A 231 -12.56 20.56 8.08
N TYR A 232 -13.11 19.90 9.10
CA TYR A 232 -14.56 19.77 9.26
C TYR A 232 -15.25 21.06 9.70
N LEU A 233 -14.65 21.83 10.60
CA LEU A 233 -15.26 23.04 11.14
C LEU A 233 -15.71 24.05 10.08
N PRO A 234 -14.93 24.40 9.06
CA PRO A 234 -15.38 25.26 7.99
C PRO A 234 -16.55 24.69 7.17
N ILE A 235 -16.55 23.38 6.93
CA ILE A 235 -17.61 22.68 6.19
C ILE A 235 -18.92 22.72 7.00
N VAL A 236 -18.87 22.32 8.28
CA VAL A 236 -20.03 22.35 9.20
C VAL A 236 -20.60 23.78 9.35
N ARG A 237 -19.74 24.79 9.35
CA ARG A 237 -20.12 26.21 9.46
C ARG A 237 -20.56 26.83 8.14
N GLY A 238 -20.65 26.05 7.05
CA GLY A 238 -21.04 26.56 5.73
C GLY A 238 -20.07 27.59 5.15
N LYS A 239 -18.79 27.58 5.56
CA LYS A 239 -17.79 28.53 5.12
C LYS A 239 -17.00 28.08 3.89
N VAL A 240 -17.29 26.89 3.38
CA VAL A 240 -16.64 26.34 2.18
C VAL A 240 -17.60 26.45 1.02
N GLU A 241 -17.29 27.31 0.08
CA GLU A 241 -18.11 27.53 -1.11
C GLU A 241 -18.26 26.22 -1.91
N GLY A 242 -19.49 25.86 -2.29
CA GLY A 242 -19.81 24.65 -3.05
C GLY A 242 -19.66 23.32 -2.30
N CYS A 243 -19.38 23.34 -0.99
CA CYS A 243 -19.27 22.13 -0.18
C CYS A 243 -20.10 22.25 1.10
N SER A 244 -21.27 21.59 1.12
CA SER A 244 -22.02 21.39 2.37
C SER A 244 -21.55 20.13 3.11
N LEU A 245 -21.88 20.02 4.40
CA LEU A 245 -21.59 18.82 5.19
C LEU A 245 -22.20 17.58 4.55
N GLU A 246 -23.47 17.63 4.15
CA GLU A 246 -24.18 16.53 3.52
C GLU A 246 -23.50 16.09 2.21
N ARG A 247 -23.10 17.05 1.37
CA ARG A 247 -22.36 16.76 0.14
C ARG A 247 -21.02 16.10 0.42
N PHE A 248 -20.30 16.59 1.44
CA PHE A 248 -19.04 16.02 1.85
C PHE A 248 -19.19 14.59 2.37
N GLU A 249 -20.16 14.34 3.26
CA GLU A 249 -20.44 13.02 3.82
C GLU A 249 -20.88 12.04 2.74
N THR A 250 -21.74 12.46 1.82
CA THR A 250 -22.17 11.64 0.68
C THR A 250 -21.00 11.28 -0.24
N ALA A 251 -20.15 12.24 -0.54
CA ALA A 251 -19.01 12.02 -1.44
C ALA A 251 -17.89 11.17 -0.81
N THR A 252 -17.69 11.26 0.50
CA THR A 252 -16.60 10.58 1.20
C THR A 252 -17.03 9.29 1.90
N GLY A 253 -18.33 9.09 2.12
CA GLY A 253 -18.88 8.00 2.94
C GLY A 253 -18.56 8.14 4.44
N LEU A 254 -18.03 9.28 4.86
CA LEU A 254 -17.74 9.59 6.27
C LEU A 254 -18.98 10.21 6.91
N LYS A 255 -19.31 9.77 8.12
CA LYS A 255 -20.38 10.32 8.96
C LYS A 255 -19.78 10.80 10.28
#